data_186cd9a2435bb2c8d16ff8e1269fba40
#
_entry.id   186cd9a2435bb2c8d16ff8e1269fba40
#
_cell.length_a   1.000
_cell.length_b   1.000
_cell.length_c   1.000
_cell.angle_alpha   90.00
_cell.angle_beta   90.00
_cell.angle_gamma   90.00
#
_symmetry.space_group_name_H-M   'P 1'
#
loop_
_entity.id
_entity.type
_entity.pdbx_description
1 polymer ?
#
loop_
_entity_poly.entity_id
_entity_poly.type
_entity_poly.pdbx_seq_one_letter_code
_entity_poly.pdbx_strand_id
1 'polypeptide(L)'
;MSKKLKYLINKPVSNQNNLKVIFLLHGYGSNEEDLYFLKEIIPSNYVIISFRAPITIGFNSYAWYSINFENNIDRWIDLDEAINSKSIVINDILLHLKDLEIVNERVSILGFSQGAI
;
A
#
# COMPACT_ATOMS: atom_id res chain seq x y z
N MET A 1 -7.85 8.25 15.92
CA MET A 1 -7.89 7.07 15.02
C MET A 1 -6.48 6.55 14.81
N SER A 2 -6.34 5.24 14.78
CA SER A 2 -5.04 4.58 14.62
C SER A 2 -4.85 4.03 13.22
N LYS A 3 -3.59 3.86 12.85
CA LYS A 3 -3.23 3.18 11.61
C LYS A 3 -3.62 1.71 11.71
N LYS A 4 -4.19 1.16 10.64
CA LYS A 4 -4.73 -0.20 10.62
C LYS A 4 -3.87 -1.20 9.85
N LEU A 5 -3.02 -0.73 8.94
CA LEU A 5 -2.20 -1.60 8.11
C LEU A 5 -0.77 -1.64 8.63
N LYS A 6 -0.18 -2.83 8.60
CA LYS A 6 1.26 -2.97 8.79
C LYS A 6 1.98 -2.36 7.59
N TYR A 7 3.16 -1.83 7.81
CA TYR A 7 3.90 -1.15 6.75
C TYR A 7 5.39 -1.18 7.01
N LEU A 8 6.13 -1.01 5.91
CA LEU A 8 7.55 -0.72 5.93
C LEU A 8 7.73 0.74 5.53
N ILE A 9 8.66 1.43 6.15
CA ILE A 9 8.93 2.82 5.85
C ILE A 9 10.43 3.03 5.62
N ASN A 10 10.74 3.79 4.59
CA ASN A 10 12.10 4.22 4.31
C ASN A 10 12.11 5.73 4.20
N LYS A 11 12.83 6.38 5.12
CA LYS A 11 12.94 7.84 5.14
C LYS A 11 14.29 8.27 4.60
N PRO A 12 14.35 9.44 3.92
CA PRO A 12 15.63 10.00 3.51
C PRO A 12 16.55 10.23 4.72
N VAL A 13 17.85 10.01 4.51
CA VAL A 13 18.85 10.16 5.57
C VAL A 13 19.08 11.63 5.92
N SER A 14 18.98 12.52 4.93
CA SER A 14 19.22 13.93 5.12
C SER A 14 17.92 14.69 5.32
N ASN A 15 17.98 15.77 6.12
CA ASN A 15 16.84 16.64 6.34
C ASN A 15 16.59 17.45 5.08
N GLN A 16 15.51 17.14 4.36
CA GLN A 16 15.17 17.82 3.11
C GLN A 16 13.87 18.59 3.25
N ASN A 17 13.84 19.79 2.66
CA ASN A 17 12.69 20.68 2.75
C ASN A 17 11.56 20.32 1.79
N ASN A 18 11.82 19.50 0.76
CA ASN A 18 10.87 19.17 -0.30
C ASN A 18 10.59 17.68 -0.34
N LEU A 19 10.26 17.10 0.80
CA LEU A 19 9.94 15.67 0.88
C LEU A 19 8.63 15.38 0.14
N LYS A 20 8.67 14.29 -0.61
CA LYS A 20 7.49 13.66 -1.22
C LYS A 20 7.31 12.30 -0.58
N VAL A 21 6.15 11.72 -0.73
CA VAL A 21 5.87 10.37 -0.23
C VAL A 21 5.27 9.53 -1.34
N ILE A 22 5.68 8.27 -1.37
CA ILE A 22 5.07 7.29 -2.25
C ILE A 22 4.59 6.11 -1.43
N PHE A 23 3.33 5.72 -1.65
CA PHE A 23 2.73 4.56 -1.02
C PHE A 23 2.72 3.40 -2.01
N LEU A 24 3.21 2.25 -1.59
CA LEU A 24 3.31 1.04 -2.42
C LEU A 24 2.23 0.04 -2.01
N LEU A 25 1.46 -0.44 -2.98
CA LEU A 25 0.37 -1.39 -2.78
C LEU A 25 0.67 -2.66 -3.59
N HIS A 26 1.01 -3.75 -2.91
CA HIS A 26 1.38 -5.02 -3.56
C HIS A 26 0.20 -5.73 -4.19
N GLY A 27 0.48 -6.77 -4.99
CA GLY A 27 -0.54 -7.58 -5.65
C GLY A 27 -1.12 -8.67 -4.76
N TYR A 28 -2.11 -9.38 -5.30
CA TYR A 28 -2.78 -10.50 -4.64
C TYR A 28 -1.77 -11.59 -4.27
N GLY A 29 -1.83 -12.03 -3.02
CA GLY A 29 -0.94 -13.09 -2.56
C GLY A 29 0.47 -12.66 -2.21
N SER A 30 0.76 -11.38 -2.31
CA SER A 30 2.08 -10.85 -2.01
C SER A 30 2.12 -10.19 -0.62
N ASN A 31 3.05 -9.31 -0.37
CA ASN A 31 3.22 -8.68 0.92
C ASN A 31 3.96 -7.34 0.78
N GLU A 32 4.18 -6.68 1.92
CA GLU A 32 4.78 -5.36 1.97
C GLU A 32 6.25 -5.31 1.50
N GLU A 33 6.91 -6.44 1.42
CA GLU A 33 8.31 -6.48 0.99
C GLU A 33 8.47 -6.53 -0.53
N ASP A 34 7.43 -6.94 -1.25
CA ASP A 34 7.49 -7.25 -2.67
C ASP A 34 7.94 -6.05 -3.51
N LEU A 35 7.32 -4.88 -3.31
CA LEU A 35 7.66 -3.69 -4.07
C LEU A 35 8.74 -2.85 -3.38
N TYR A 36 9.16 -3.23 -2.20
CA TYR A 36 10.05 -2.43 -1.39
C TYR A 36 11.45 -2.28 -2.02
N PHE A 37 11.82 -3.20 -2.90
CA PHE A 37 13.07 -3.08 -3.66
C PHE A 37 13.13 -1.81 -4.50
N LEU A 38 11.97 -1.21 -4.82
CA LEU A 38 11.91 0.02 -5.60
C LEU A 38 12.61 1.19 -4.90
N LYS A 39 12.89 1.08 -3.60
CA LYS A 39 13.66 2.10 -2.88
C LYS A 39 15.02 2.37 -3.51
N GLU A 40 15.56 1.40 -4.24
CA GLU A 40 16.87 1.55 -4.90
C GLU A 40 16.80 2.47 -6.12
N ILE A 41 15.61 2.66 -6.70
CA ILE A 41 15.44 3.47 -7.91
C ILE A 41 14.56 4.70 -7.70
N ILE A 42 13.88 4.81 -6.57
CA ILE A 42 13.06 5.97 -6.25
C ILE A 42 13.97 7.10 -5.78
N PRO A 43 13.75 8.34 -6.24
CA PRO A 43 14.59 9.49 -5.85
C PRO A 43 14.70 9.64 -4.33
N SER A 44 15.83 10.18 -3.89
CA SER A 44 16.18 10.27 -2.47
C SER A 44 15.33 11.24 -1.66
N ASN A 45 14.55 12.09 -2.32
CA ASN A 45 13.66 13.02 -1.63
C ASN A 45 12.27 12.42 -1.32
N TYR A 46 12.12 11.10 -1.50
CA TYR A 46 10.87 10.40 -1.21
C TYR A 46 10.94 9.65 0.11
N VAL A 47 9.88 9.78 0.91
CA VAL A 47 9.55 8.82 1.96
C VAL A 47 8.80 7.69 1.28
N ILE A 48 9.21 6.46 1.48
CA ILE A 48 8.58 5.28 0.87
C ILE A 48 7.86 4.52 1.96
N ILE A 49 6.55 4.30 1.78
CA ILE A 49 5.73 3.52 2.70
C ILE A 49 5.10 2.38 1.92
N SER A 50 5.43 1.15 2.29
CA SER A 50 4.88 -0.04 1.65
C SER A 50 3.90 -0.72 2.60
N PHE A 51 2.64 -0.82 2.19
CA PHE A 51 1.59 -1.40 3.01
C PHE A 51 1.46 -2.91 2.82
N ARG A 52 1.13 -3.60 3.91
CA ARG A 52 0.63 -4.97 3.87
C ARG A 52 -0.89 -4.92 3.74
N ALA A 53 -1.44 -5.62 2.76
CA ALA A 53 -2.88 -5.74 2.61
C ALA A 53 -3.52 -6.42 3.84
N PRO A 54 -4.79 -6.12 4.15
CA PRO A 54 -5.39 -6.51 5.44
C PRO A 54 -5.83 -7.97 5.52
N ILE A 55 -6.03 -8.67 4.41
CA ILE A 55 -6.58 -10.03 4.42
C ILE A 55 -5.46 -11.04 4.28
N THR A 56 -5.31 -11.92 5.27
CA THR A 56 -4.34 -13.01 5.22
C THR A 56 -4.92 -14.16 4.40
N ILE A 57 -4.23 -14.58 3.35
CA ILE A 57 -4.67 -15.70 2.51
C ILE A 57 -3.70 -16.88 2.54
N GLY A 58 -2.58 -16.75 3.25
CA GLY A 58 -1.61 -17.80 3.41
C GLY A 58 -0.41 -17.30 4.20
N PHE A 59 0.61 -18.14 4.30
CA PHE A 59 1.84 -17.74 4.99
C PHE A 59 2.50 -16.58 4.23
N ASN A 60 2.68 -15.47 4.91
CA ASN A 60 3.31 -14.26 4.35
C ASN A 60 2.66 -13.80 3.04
N SER A 61 1.35 -14.01 2.92
CA SER A 61 0.60 -13.82 1.69
C SER A 61 -0.71 -13.12 2.00
N TYR A 62 -0.91 -11.95 1.40
CA TYR A 62 -2.02 -11.05 1.76
C TYR A 62 -2.75 -10.53 0.54
N ALA A 63 -3.97 -10.07 0.75
CA ALA A 63 -4.83 -9.58 -0.33
C ALA A 63 -5.64 -8.38 0.12
N TRP A 64 -5.96 -7.52 -0.86
CA TRP A 64 -6.83 -6.37 -0.64
C TRP A 64 -8.29 -6.78 -0.68
N TYR A 65 -8.61 -7.82 -1.46
CA TYR A 65 -9.91 -8.46 -1.51
C TYR A 65 -9.76 -9.89 -1.99
N SER A 66 -10.73 -10.73 -1.63
CA SER A 66 -10.72 -12.15 -2.00
C SER A 66 -11.16 -12.33 -3.46
N ILE A 67 -10.53 -13.29 -4.12
CA ILE A 67 -10.87 -13.69 -5.48
C ILE A 67 -11.25 -15.17 -5.44
N ASN A 68 -12.40 -15.51 -6.03
CA ASN A 68 -12.82 -16.90 -6.13
C ASN A 68 -12.29 -17.50 -7.42
N PHE A 69 -11.41 -18.49 -7.30
CA PHE A 69 -10.82 -19.19 -8.44
C PHE A 69 -11.45 -20.57 -8.70
N GLU A 70 -12.43 -20.97 -7.89
CA GLU A 70 -13.02 -22.31 -7.98
C GLU A 70 -13.81 -22.53 -9.28
N ASN A 71 -14.35 -21.46 -9.84
CA ASN A 71 -15.09 -21.52 -11.07
C ASN A 71 -14.30 -20.86 -12.19
N ASN A 72 -13.85 -21.66 -13.15
CA ASN A 72 -13.06 -21.16 -14.27
C ASN A 72 -13.83 -20.26 -15.23
N ILE A 73 -15.16 -20.22 -15.11
CA ILE A 73 -16.01 -19.45 -16.01
C ILE A 73 -16.21 -18.03 -15.48
N ASP A 74 -16.43 -17.88 -14.16
CA ASP A 74 -16.68 -16.58 -13.54
C ASP A 74 -15.73 -16.36 -12.37
N ARG A 75 -14.73 -15.53 -12.57
CA ARG A 75 -13.93 -15.06 -11.45
C ARG A 75 -14.77 -14.09 -10.63
N TRP A 76 -14.88 -14.38 -9.38
CA TRP A 76 -15.70 -13.62 -8.46
C TRP A 76 -14.82 -12.81 -7.53
N ILE A 77 -15.14 -11.54 -7.40
CA ILE A 77 -14.41 -10.59 -6.54
C ILE A 77 -15.34 -10.16 -5.42
N ASP A 78 -14.84 -10.15 -4.19
CA ASP A 78 -15.59 -9.64 -3.05
C ASP A 78 -15.52 -8.12 -3.05
N LEU A 79 -16.58 -7.49 -3.55
CA LEU A 79 -16.66 -6.03 -3.63
C LEU A 79 -16.69 -5.37 -2.27
N ASP A 80 -17.33 -5.98 -1.27
CA ASP A 80 -17.40 -5.41 0.07
C ASP A 80 -16.00 -5.36 0.69
N GLU A 81 -15.21 -6.42 0.49
CA GLU A 81 -13.82 -6.42 0.94
C GLU A 81 -12.99 -5.37 0.22
N ALA A 82 -13.18 -5.22 -1.09
CA ALA A 82 -12.46 -4.23 -1.87
C ALA A 82 -12.76 -2.81 -1.39
N ILE A 83 -14.03 -2.52 -1.15
CA ILE A 83 -14.47 -1.21 -0.65
C ILE A 83 -13.91 -0.96 0.75
N ASN A 84 -13.96 -1.96 1.62
CA ASN A 84 -13.42 -1.84 2.97
C ASN A 84 -11.91 -1.60 2.96
N SER A 85 -11.17 -2.33 2.14
CA SER A 85 -9.72 -2.14 2.00
C SER A 85 -9.38 -0.75 1.48
N LYS A 86 -10.14 -0.25 0.50
CA LYS A 86 -9.97 1.12 0.01
C LYS A 86 -10.10 2.13 1.13
N SER A 87 -11.12 1.98 1.97
CA SER A 87 -11.36 2.88 3.10
C SER A 87 -10.21 2.83 4.11
N ILE A 88 -9.69 1.64 4.39
CA ILE A 88 -8.57 1.45 5.30
C ILE A 88 -7.30 2.11 4.73
N VAL A 89 -7.03 1.91 3.46
CA VAL A 89 -5.85 2.51 2.80
C VAL A 89 -5.93 4.04 2.87
N ILE A 90 -7.07 4.61 2.54
CA ILE A 90 -7.25 6.07 2.59
C ILE A 90 -7.05 6.59 4.01
N ASN A 91 -7.62 5.91 5.00
CA ASN A 91 -7.45 6.27 6.41
C ASN A 91 -5.96 6.30 6.79
N ASP A 92 -5.23 5.24 6.44
CA ASP A 92 -3.83 5.12 6.81
C ASP A 92 -2.95 6.12 6.05
N ILE A 93 -3.23 6.37 4.77
CA ILE A 93 -2.52 7.40 4.01
C ILE A 93 -2.65 8.76 4.71
N LEU A 94 -3.87 9.14 5.08
CA LEU A 94 -4.10 10.43 5.73
C LEU A 94 -3.39 10.53 7.08
N LEU A 95 -3.35 9.45 7.85
CA LEU A 95 -2.63 9.43 9.13
C LEU A 95 -1.13 9.55 8.94
N HIS A 96 -0.57 8.87 7.94
CA HIS A 96 0.86 9.00 7.63
C HIS A 96 1.22 10.41 7.15
N LEU A 97 0.37 11.00 6.31
CA LEU A 97 0.61 12.37 5.83
C LEU A 97 0.61 13.37 6.99
N LYS A 98 -0.30 13.19 7.94
CA LYS A 98 -0.35 14.03 9.13
C LYS A 98 0.93 13.88 9.94
N ASP A 99 1.38 12.65 10.19
CA ASP A 99 2.58 12.38 10.96
C ASP A 99 3.85 12.94 10.29
N LEU A 100 3.90 12.88 8.96
CA LEU A 100 5.05 13.34 8.18
C LEU A 100 4.98 14.82 7.84
N GLU A 101 3.85 15.45 8.10
CA GLU A 101 3.60 16.87 7.75
C GLU A 101 3.79 17.14 6.25
N ILE A 102 3.32 16.21 5.42
CA ILE A 102 3.40 16.30 3.96
C ILE A 102 2.03 16.68 3.38
N VAL A 103 2.02 17.63 2.45
CA VAL A 103 0.80 18.09 1.78
C VAL A 103 0.40 17.15 0.64
N ASN A 104 -0.89 17.18 0.28
CA ASN A 104 -1.47 16.23 -0.67
C ASN A 104 -0.86 16.27 -2.07
N GLU A 105 -0.39 17.42 -2.54
CA GLU A 105 0.22 17.52 -3.89
C GLU A 105 1.56 16.77 -3.99
N ARG A 106 2.10 16.31 -2.88
CA ARG A 106 3.39 15.60 -2.86
C ARG A 106 3.23 14.12 -2.61
N VAL A 107 2.04 13.58 -2.88
CA VAL A 107 1.71 12.19 -2.62
C VAL A 107 1.61 11.44 -3.94
N SER A 108 2.25 10.27 -4.00
CA SER A 108 2.14 9.33 -5.11
C SER A 108 1.72 7.97 -4.57
N ILE A 109 0.97 7.23 -5.38
CA ILE A 109 0.55 5.87 -5.05
C ILE A 109 0.93 4.98 -6.22
N LEU A 110 1.66 3.90 -5.93
CA LEU A 110 2.01 2.90 -6.92
C LEU A 110 1.40 1.58 -6.51
N GLY A 111 0.51 1.05 -7.34
CA GLY A 111 -0.10 -0.25 -7.12
C GLY A 111 0.32 -1.23 -8.21
N PHE A 112 0.44 -2.50 -7.84
CA PHE A 112 0.74 -3.58 -8.76
C PHE A 112 -0.39 -4.59 -8.75
N SER A 113 -0.94 -4.94 -9.94
CA SER A 113 -2.00 -5.93 -10.09
C SER A 113 -3.22 -5.57 -9.21
N GLN A 114 -3.57 -6.39 -8.23
CA GLN A 114 -4.70 -6.10 -7.33
C GLN A 114 -4.54 -4.78 -6.58
N GLY A 115 -3.31 -4.41 -6.20
CA GLY A 115 -3.04 -3.14 -5.53
C GLY A 115 -3.34 -1.92 -6.40
N ALA A 116 -3.40 -2.09 -7.72
CA ALA A 116 -3.68 -1.01 -8.67
C ALA A 116 -5.18 -0.81 -8.92
N ILE A 117 -6.01 -1.73 -8.48
CA ILE A 117 -7.45 -1.69 -8.68
C ILE A 117 -8.15 -1.22 -7.40
#